data_f973156430fe67de584c83f55774d0d7
#
_entry.id   f973156430fe67de584c83f55774d0d7
#
_cell.length_a   1.000
_cell.length_b   1.000
_cell.length_c   1.000
_cell.angle_alpha   90.00
_cell.angle_beta   90.00
_cell.angle_gamma   90.00
#
_symmetry.space_group_name_H-M   'P 1'
#
loop_
_entity.id
_entity.type
_entity.pdbx_description
1 polymer ?
#
loop_
_entity_poly.entity_id
_entity_poly.type
_entity_poly.pdbx_seq_one_letter_code
_entity_poly.pdbx_strand_id
1 'polypeptide(L)'
;MTPPALHRAYRRRTDDQLVKTPHERCRMACVTFGPSLATAFPAEHTGTIAVVDLETACELYGRNALPYPLGRRRPVGSVWLATRQVRPIADRLADGELSGVRAWVEALVRADVSVECRVHQPGEDDLRLHAVRAGVLGFVATQRIDDDGVDVVDVFAVAPDALAGVITESVGLVGSGAHPRIAVAGGRSRLPKPPEAIEEYDDLGFLLPRTDTDEPAISVVDIQDVVASGTVQTRDRPARQWGIDSFRRILQWVQVSGDGDYLYEADVGYAEPVTADMLRGFIEGFIADDMEAARRGRGPMSG
;
A
#
# COMPACT_ATOMS: atom_id res chain seq x y z
N MET A 1 28.37 -26.62 -57.65
CA MET A 1 27.20 -25.93 -58.19
C MET A 1 26.70 -24.97 -57.09
N THR A 2 27.04 -23.72 -57.21
CA THR A 2 26.78 -22.63 -56.29
C THR A 2 25.67 -21.77 -56.90
N PRO A 3 24.61 -21.37 -56.22
CA PRO A 3 23.67 -20.36 -56.71
C PRO A 3 24.08 -18.96 -56.20
N PRO A 4 23.71 -17.91 -56.96
CA PRO A 4 24.29 -16.57 -56.83
C PRO A 4 23.53 -15.67 -55.87
N ALA A 5 24.28 -14.74 -55.31
CA ALA A 5 23.82 -13.62 -54.50
C ALA A 5 22.98 -12.61 -55.30
N LEU A 6 21.87 -12.17 -54.71
CA LEU A 6 21.11 -11.01 -55.20
C LEU A 6 21.23 -9.86 -54.19
N HIS A 7 22.12 -8.94 -54.51
CA HIS A 7 22.13 -7.59 -53.95
C HIS A 7 20.89 -6.81 -54.43
N ARG A 8 20.13 -6.28 -53.52
CA ARG A 8 19.16 -5.19 -53.81
C ARG A 8 19.48 -4.00 -52.91
N ALA A 9 20.05 -3.02 -53.57
CA ALA A 9 20.24 -1.67 -53.03
C ALA A 9 18.87 -1.02 -52.80
N TYR A 10 18.65 -0.46 -51.62
CA TYR A 10 17.54 0.45 -51.37
C TYR A 10 18.09 1.86 -51.16
N ARG A 11 17.72 2.73 -52.09
CA ARG A 11 18.09 4.15 -52.14
C ARG A 11 17.50 4.89 -50.94
N ARG A 12 18.33 5.71 -50.31
CA ARG A 12 17.93 6.80 -49.40
C ARG A 12 17.10 7.82 -50.19
N ARG A 13 15.95 8.17 -49.66
CA ARG A 13 15.28 9.45 -49.92
C ARG A 13 15.23 10.18 -48.58
N THR A 14 15.99 11.24 -48.54
CA THR A 14 15.84 12.36 -47.59
C THR A 14 14.59 13.12 -48.01
N ASP A 15 13.66 13.28 -47.12
CA ASP A 15 12.72 14.40 -47.10
C ASP A 15 12.46 14.81 -45.66
N ASP A 16 13.05 15.96 -45.34
CA ASP A 16 12.78 16.76 -44.17
C ASP A 16 11.35 17.29 -44.24
N GLN A 17 10.48 16.82 -43.36
CA GLN A 17 9.36 17.62 -42.90
C GLN A 17 9.11 17.30 -41.42
N LEU A 18 9.61 18.20 -40.57
CA LEU A 18 9.24 18.31 -39.17
C LEU A 18 7.73 18.52 -39.06
N VAL A 19 7.00 17.44 -38.78
CA VAL A 19 5.67 17.55 -38.21
C VAL A 19 5.85 17.53 -36.67
N LYS A 20 5.81 18.71 -36.08
CA LYS A 20 5.72 18.90 -34.64
C LYS A 20 4.40 18.32 -34.16
N THR A 21 4.43 17.14 -33.58
CA THR A 21 3.32 16.58 -32.78
C THR A 21 3.19 17.35 -31.47
N PRO A 22 1.97 17.66 -31.02
CA PRO A 22 1.71 18.42 -29.80
C PRO A 22 1.80 17.50 -28.56
N HIS A 23 3.02 17.08 -28.21
CA HIS A 23 3.28 16.28 -27.00
C HIS A 23 4.13 17.04 -25.97
N GLU A 24 4.14 18.37 -26.05
CA GLU A 24 4.79 19.22 -25.07
C GLU A 24 3.77 20.10 -24.36
N ARG A 25 2.92 19.53 -23.53
CA ARG A 25 2.27 20.24 -22.41
C ARG A 25 1.55 19.25 -21.51
N CYS A 26 2.31 18.48 -20.77
CA CYS A 26 1.91 18.03 -19.44
C CYS A 26 3.18 17.66 -18.69
N ARG A 27 3.95 18.68 -18.28
CA ARG A 27 4.79 18.51 -17.09
C ARG A 27 3.84 18.55 -15.91
N MET A 28 3.08 17.49 -15.73
CA MET A 28 2.53 17.17 -14.42
C MET A 28 3.73 17.01 -13.49
N ALA A 29 3.71 17.75 -12.39
CA ALA A 29 4.65 17.55 -11.32
C ALA A 29 4.58 16.05 -10.96
N CYS A 30 5.63 15.30 -11.30
CA CYS A 30 5.86 13.98 -10.73
C CYS A 30 5.89 14.21 -9.22
N VAL A 31 4.83 13.84 -8.54
CA VAL A 31 4.85 13.68 -7.09
C VAL A 31 5.71 12.46 -6.86
N THR A 32 7.01 12.69 -6.72
CA THR A 32 7.94 11.66 -6.25
C THR A 32 7.49 11.28 -4.85
N PHE A 33 6.88 10.11 -4.68
CA PHE A 33 6.67 9.52 -3.36
C PHE A 33 8.04 9.32 -2.71
N GLY A 34 8.24 10.01 -1.62
CA GLY A 34 9.33 9.82 -0.71
C GLY A 34 10.11 11.09 -0.44
N PRO A 35 9.67 11.95 0.49
CA PRO A 35 10.65 12.43 1.42
C PRO A 35 11.13 11.19 2.16
N SER A 36 12.43 11.00 2.24
CA SER A 36 13.03 9.98 3.12
C SER A 36 12.26 10.00 4.44
N LEU A 37 11.71 8.84 4.90
CA LEU A 37 11.03 8.70 6.20
C LEU A 37 11.80 9.39 7.35
N ALA A 38 13.12 9.53 7.19
CA ALA A 38 14.01 10.22 8.12
C ALA A 38 13.77 11.73 8.28
N THR A 39 12.99 12.37 7.41
CA THR A 39 12.81 13.84 7.43
C THR A 39 11.55 14.31 8.15
N ALA A 40 10.53 13.48 8.26
CA ALA A 40 9.22 13.87 8.78
C ALA A 40 8.98 13.45 10.24
N PHE A 41 9.62 12.35 10.71
CA PHE A 41 9.49 11.86 12.08
C PHE A 41 10.87 11.56 12.69
N PRO A 42 10.99 11.55 14.03
CA PRO A 42 12.15 11.00 14.72
C PRO A 42 12.18 9.48 14.54
N ALA A 43 12.52 9.03 13.33
CA ALA A 43 12.68 7.63 12.96
C ALA A 43 14.17 7.33 12.84
N GLU A 44 14.64 6.35 13.59
CA GLU A 44 16.03 5.90 13.52
C GLU A 44 16.14 4.74 12.53
N HIS A 45 16.90 4.93 11.45
CA HIS A 45 17.21 3.83 10.54
C HIS A 45 18.08 2.79 11.24
N THR A 46 17.54 1.59 11.43
CA THR A 46 18.23 0.50 12.16
C THR A 46 19.03 -0.40 11.22
N GLY A 47 18.65 -0.48 9.96
CA GLY A 47 19.35 -1.28 8.95
C GLY A 47 18.51 -1.61 7.74
N THR A 48 19.13 -2.31 6.80
CA THR A 48 18.53 -2.76 5.55
C THR A 48 18.74 -4.26 5.40
N ILE A 49 17.72 -4.99 4.93
CA ILE A 49 17.77 -6.43 4.68
C ILE A 49 17.22 -6.74 3.30
N ALA A 50 17.88 -7.62 2.54
CA ALA A 50 17.32 -8.12 1.29
C ALA A 50 16.07 -8.99 1.56
N VAL A 51 15.06 -8.91 0.69
CA VAL A 51 13.81 -9.68 0.85
C VAL A 51 14.08 -11.18 0.92
N VAL A 52 15.08 -11.69 0.18
CA VAL A 52 15.49 -13.09 0.22
C VAL A 52 16.08 -13.50 1.58
N ASP A 53 16.84 -12.61 2.20
CA ASP A 53 17.39 -12.83 3.54
C ASP A 53 16.28 -12.73 4.60
N LEU A 54 15.32 -11.82 4.41
CA LEU A 54 14.15 -11.68 5.27
C LEU A 54 13.27 -12.94 5.27
N GLU A 55 13.09 -13.61 4.11
CA GLU A 55 12.40 -14.89 4.05
C GLU A 55 13.08 -15.91 4.98
N THR A 56 14.39 -16.07 4.84
CA THR A 56 15.17 -16.99 5.68
C THR A 56 15.16 -16.59 7.16
N ALA A 57 15.20 -15.28 7.45
CA ALA A 57 15.07 -14.77 8.80
C ALA A 57 13.69 -15.06 9.41
N CYS A 58 12.61 -14.90 8.65
CA CYS A 58 11.27 -15.25 9.09
C CYS A 58 11.15 -16.75 9.40
N GLU A 59 11.70 -17.63 8.55
CA GLU A 59 11.73 -19.08 8.77
C GLU A 59 12.48 -19.45 10.06
N LEU A 60 13.62 -18.81 10.32
CA LEU A 60 14.41 -19.01 11.55
C LEU A 60 13.58 -18.75 12.81
N TYR A 61 12.67 -17.76 12.77
CA TYR A 61 11.78 -17.44 13.88
C TYR A 61 10.40 -18.11 13.80
N GLY A 62 10.25 -19.15 12.93
CA GLY A 62 9.04 -19.96 12.82
C GLY A 62 7.88 -19.31 12.06
N ARG A 63 8.16 -18.31 11.21
CA ARG A 63 7.20 -17.71 10.29
C ARG A 63 7.40 -18.27 8.89
N ASN A 64 6.34 -18.83 8.32
CA ASN A 64 6.36 -19.41 6.98
C ASN A 64 6.00 -18.42 5.87
N ALA A 65 5.70 -17.17 6.23
CA ALA A 65 5.33 -16.14 5.28
C ALA A 65 5.97 -14.80 5.64
N LEU A 66 6.36 -14.05 4.60
CA LEU A 66 6.77 -12.65 4.74
C LEU A 66 5.62 -11.80 5.30
N PRO A 67 5.94 -10.73 6.04
CA PRO A 67 4.93 -9.74 6.43
C PRO A 67 4.40 -9.02 5.19
N TYR A 68 3.09 -9.09 4.92
CA TYR A 68 2.46 -8.35 3.83
C TYR A 68 2.60 -6.83 4.09
N PRO A 69 2.81 -5.97 3.09
CA PRO A 69 2.91 -6.25 1.64
C PRO A 69 4.34 -6.50 1.14
N LEU A 70 5.31 -6.74 2.06
CA LEU A 70 6.69 -7.01 1.68
C LEU A 70 6.78 -8.33 0.91
N GLY A 71 7.58 -8.36 -0.15
CA GLY A 71 7.69 -9.56 -0.97
C GLY A 71 8.49 -9.34 -2.24
N ARG A 72 8.92 -10.41 -2.86
CA ARG A 72 9.69 -10.36 -4.10
C ARG A 72 8.86 -9.74 -5.22
N ARG A 73 9.40 -8.73 -5.89
CA ARG A 73 8.81 -8.14 -7.10
C ARG A 73 9.29 -8.85 -8.35
N ARG A 74 10.50 -9.41 -8.31
CA ARG A 74 11.14 -10.12 -9.42
C ARG A 74 11.67 -11.47 -8.97
N PRO A 75 11.66 -12.49 -9.86
CA PRO A 75 12.34 -13.74 -9.55
C PRO A 75 13.84 -13.45 -9.39
N VAL A 76 14.41 -13.87 -8.26
CA VAL A 76 15.86 -13.79 -8.05
C VAL A 76 16.52 -14.73 -9.03
N GLY A 77 17.38 -14.19 -9.89
CA GLY A 77 18.22 -15.04 -10.77
C GLY A 77 19.08 -15.98 -9.93
N SER A 78 18.94 -17.28 -10.12
CA SER A 78 19.61 -18.32 -9.34
C SER A 78 21.15 -18.24 -9.36
N VAL A 79 21.73 -17.53 -10.33
CA VAL A 79 23.18 -17.38 -10.51
C VAL A 79 23.83 -16.49 -9.44
N TRP A 80 23.10 -15.53 -8.91
CA TRP A 80 23.67 -14.54 -7.97
C TRP A 80 23.85 -15.10 -6.55
N LEU A 81 22.98 -16.03 -6.15
CA LEU A 81 23.04 -16.69 -4.83
C LEU A 81 24.11 -17.77 -4.74
N ALA A 82 24.49 -18.38 -5.87
CA ALA A 82 25.43 -19.51 -5.89
C ALA A 82 26.92 -19.10 -5.72
N THR A 83 27.25 -17.83 -5.88
CA THR A 83 28.66 -17.37 -5.89
C THR A 83 29.13 -16.72 -4.59
N ARG A 84 28.25 -16.43 -3.62
CA ARG A 84 28.62 -15.93 -2.30
C ARG A 84 28.58 -17.05 -1.28
N GLN A 85 29.69 -17.34 -0.64
CA GLN A 85 29.72 -18.04 0.66
C GLN A 85 29.13 -17.07 1.70
N VAL A 86 27.80 -17.09 1.84
CA VAL A 86 27.10 -16.21 2.78
C VAL A 86 27.09 -16.92 4.15
N ARG A 87 27.48 -16.19 5.20
CA ARG A 87 27.33 -16.66 6.58
C ARG A 87 25.86 -17.04 6.85
N PRO A 88 25.59 -18.02 7.74
CA PRO A 88 24.22 -18.33 8.16
C PRO A 88 23.46 -17.08 8.61
N ILE A 89 22.17 -17.00 8.28
CA ILE A 89 21.35 -15.82 8.63
C ILE A 89 21.34 -15.56 10.12
N ALA A 90 21.38 -16.60 10.95
CA ALA A 90 21.45 -16.48 12.42
C ALA A 90 22.68 -15.69 12.88
N ASP A 91 23.85 -15.97 12.30
CA ASP A 91 25.10 -15.30 12.63
C ASP A 91 25.11 -13.86 12.13
N ARG A 92 24.54 -13.60 10.95
CA ARG A 92 24.41 -12.26 10.37
C ARG A 92 23.48 -11.37 11.19
N LEU A 93 22.43 -11.95 11.78
CA LEU A 93 21.51 -11.26 12.69
C LEU A 93 22.10 -11.09 14.09
N ALA A 94 22.98 -12.01 14.55
CA ALA A 94 23.51 -11.94 15.89
C ALA A 94 24.56 -10.83 16.05
N ASP A 95 25.57 -10.85 15.18
CA ASP A 95 26.75 -9.95 15.27
C ASP A 95 27.26 -9.49 13.90
N GLY A 96 26.52 -9.80 12.82
CA GLY A 96 26.88 -9.42 11.46
C GLY A 96 26.21 -8.12 10.99
N GLU A 97 26.22 -7.95 9.67
CA GLU A 97 25.68 -6.77 8.98
C GLU A 97 24.18 -6.61 9.13
N LEU A 98 23.45 -7.66 9.53
CA LEU A 98 22.01 -7.62 9.78
C LEU A 98 21.63 -7.45 11.25
N SER A 99 22.62 -7.22 12.15
CA SER A 99 22.36 -7.08 13.60
C SER A 99 21.39 -5.94 13.91
N GLY A 100 21.43 -4.85 13.13
CA GLY A 100 20.53 -3.71 13.29
C GLY A 100 19.04 -4.03 13.04
N VAL A 101 18.72 -5.02 12.19
CA VAL A 101 17.32 -5.39 11.90
C VAL A 101 16.81 -6.53 12.79
N ARG A 102 17.65 -7.14 13.60
CA ARG A 102 17.30 -8.28 14.46
C ARG A 102 16.09 -8.00 15.35
N ALA A 103 16.09 -6.86 16.04
CA ALA A 103 15.01 -6.50 16.96
C ALA A 103 13.66 -6.40 16.25
N TRP A 104 13.64 -5.89 15.01
CA TRP A 104 12.45 -5.85 14.19
C TRP A 104 11.98 -7.26 13.81
N VAL A 105 12.88 -8.14 13.34
CA VAL A 105 12.51 -9.52 12.98
C VAL A 105 11.92 -10.27 14.19
N GLU A 106 12.48 -10.08 15.37
CA GLU A 106 11.93 -10.62 16.62
C GLU A 106 10.55 -10.03 16.94
N ALA A 107 10.36 -8.71 16.70
CA ALA A 107 9.10 -8.03 16.91
C ALA A 107 8.00 -8.55 15.97
N LEU A 108 8.32 -8.95 14.72
CA LEU A 108 7.35 -9.56 13.80
C LEU A 108 6.65 -10.80 14.38
N VAL A 109 7.33 -11.55 15.25
CA VAL A 109 6.79 -12.78 15.87
C VAL A 109 5.99 -12.47 17.12
N ARG A 110 6.39 -11.42 17.85
CA ARG A 110 5.82 -11.04 19.15
C ARG A 110 4.87 -9.86 19.06
N ALA A 111 4.45 -9.49 17.85
CA ALA A 111 3.63 -8.33 17.60
C ALA A 111 2.35 -8.32 18.47
N ASP A 112 2.07 -7.19 19.10
CA ASP A 112 0.77 -6.90 19.68
C ASP A 112 -0.21 -6.46 18.57
N VAL A 113 0.32 -5.72 17.59
CA VAL A 113 -0.39 -5.33 16.39
C VAL A 113 0.61 -5.11 15.26
N SER A 114 0.22 -5.45 14.05
CA SER A 114 0.90 -5.05 12.82
C SER A 114 -0.02 -4.24 11.92
N VAL A 115 0.56 -3.32 11.14
CA VAL A 115 -0.14 -2.52 10.14
C VAL A 115 0.48 -2.79 8.79
N GLU A 116 -0.35 -3.17 7.85
CA GLU A 116 -0.01 -3.51 6.48
C GLU A 116 -0.53 -2.39 5.57
N CYS A 117 0.37 -1.66 4.90
CA CYS A 117 0.00 -0.56 4.01
C CYS A 117 0.61 -0.76 2.63
N ARG A 118 -0.22 -0.64 1.59
CA ARG A 118 0.22 -0.66 0.19
C ARG A 118 -0.44 0.47 -0.57
N VAL A 119 0.35 1.23 -1.32
CA VAL A 119 -0.15 2.22 -2.27
C VAL A 119 0.31 1.85 -3.66
N HIS A 120 -0.63 1.79 -4.57
CA HIS A 120 -0.40 1.54 -5.99
C HIS A 120 -0.53 2.84 -6.77
N GLN A 121 0.46 3.12 -7.62
CA GLN A 121 0.46 4.22 -8.58
C GLN A 121 0.71 3.65 -9.97
N PRO A 122 -0.16 3.91 -10.94
CA PRO A 122 0.04 3.45 -12.31
C PRO A 122 1.36 3.98 -12.89
N GLY A 123 2.23 3.06 -13.32
CA GLY A 123 3.53 3.39 -13.94
C GLY A 123 4.68 3.61 -12.96
N GLU A 124 4.45 3.54 -11.66
CA GLU A 124 5.47 3.63 -10.63
C GLU A 124 5.55 2.35 -9.78
N ASP A 125 6.60 2.26 -8.97
CA ASP A 125 6.72 1.18 -7.98
C ASP A 125 5.74 1.40 -6.83
N ASP A 126 5.03 0.34 -6.43
CA ASP A 126 4.14 0.39 -5.27
C ASP A 126 4.90 0.77 -3.99
N LEU A 127 4.37 1.68 -3.20
CA LEU A 127 4.76 1.79 -1.81
C LEU A 127 4.30 0.54 -1.06
N ARG A 128 5.24 -0.14 -0.41
CA ARG A 128 5.01 -1.32 0.43
C ARG A 128 5.58 -1.06 1.80
N LEU A 129 4.69 -0.92 2.77
CA LEU A 129 5.03 -0.59 4.13
C LEU A 129 4.40 -1.59 5.09
N HIS A 130 5.22 -2.10 6.01
CA HIS A 130 4.78 -2.92 7.13
C HIS A 130 5.23 -2.28 8.43
N ALA A 131 4.30 -2.01 9.32
CA ALA A 131 4.62 -1.51 10.64
C ALA A 131 4.26 -2.54 11.71
N VAL A 132 4.99 -2.53 12.82
CA VAL A 132 4.77 -3.46 13.93
C VAL A 132 4.99 -2.78 15.26
N ARG A 133 4.12 -3.10 16.22
CA ARG A 133 4.27 -2.78 17.63
C ARG A 133 4.43 -4.07 18.43
N ALA A 134 5.47 -4.13 19.28
CA ALA A 134 5.71 -5.22 20.22
C ALA A 134 6.10 -4.65 21.58
N GLY A 135 5.13 -4.54 22.48
CA GLY A 135 5.31 -3.88 23.78
C GLY A 135 5.63 -2.40 23.63
N VAL A 136 6.84 -2.04 24.06
CA VAL A 136 7.39 -0.67 23.99
C VAL A 136 8.17 -0.39 22.71
N LEU A 137 8.28 -1.38 21.82
CA LEU A 137 9.01 -1.24 20.56
C LEU A 137 8.03 -0.97 19.42
N GLY A 138 8.39 -0.04 18.56
CA GLY A 138 7.71 0.24 17.30
C GLY A 138 8.70 0.24 16.14
N PHE A 139 8.32 -0.36 15.02
CA PHE A 139 9.12 -0.37 13.81
C PHE A 139 8.24 -0.12 12.59
N VAL A 140 8.82 0.56 11.61
CA VAL A 140 8.28 0.72 10.27
C VAL A 140 9.30 0.18 9.28
N ALA A 141 8.85 -0.65 8.36
CA ALA A 141 9.68 -1.25 7.33
C ALA A 141 9.11 -0.90 5.95
N THR A 142 9.95 -0.38 5.05
CA THR A 142 9.57 -0.01 3.69
C THR A 142 10.42 -0.77 2.69
N GLN A 143 9.77 -1.27 1.64
CA GLN A 143 10.47 -1.99 0.57
C GLN A 143 10.80 -1.05 -0.59
N ARG A 144 12.02 -1.16 -1.09
CA ARG A 144 12.47 -0.52 -2.32
C ARG A 144 13.34 -1.46 -3.16
N ILE A 145 13.72 -1.02 -4.33
CA ILE A 145 14.78 -1.65 -5.13
C ILE A 145 16.05 -0.86 -4.86
N ASP A 146 17.16 -1.56 -4.58
CA ASP A 146 18.47 -0.91 -4.42
C ASP A 146 19.14 -0.63 -5.78
N ASP A 147 20.33 -0.03 -5.74
CA ASP A 147 21.09 0.33 -6.94
C ASP A 147 21.54 -0.90 -7.76
N ASP A 148 21.61 -2.07 -7.14
CA ASP A 148 21.93 -3.34 -7.78
C ASP A 148 20.67 -4.06 -8.34
N GLY A 149 19.50 -3.47 -8.19
CA GLY A 149 18.22 -4.02 -8.65
C GLY A 149 17.66 -5.11 -7.74
N VAL A 150 18.11 -5.18 -6.48
CA VAL A 150 17.65 -6.14 -5.48
C VAL A 150 16.51 -5.55 -4.66
N ASP A 151 15.48 -6.36 -4.40
CA ASP A 151 14.42 -6.01 -3.46
C ASP A 151 15.00 -5.98 -2.03
N VAL A 152 15.01 -4.80 -1.41
CA VAL A 152 15.49 -4.58 -0.03
C VAL A 152 14.40 -3.93 0.82
N VAL A 153 14.51 -4.13 2.11
CA VAL A 153 13.63 -3.55 3.13
C VAL A 153 14.46 -2.71 4.07
N ASP A 154 14.18 -1.41 4.10
CA ASP A 154 14.74 -0.50 5.07
C ASP A 154 13.88 -0.51 6.33
N VAL A 155 14.49 -0.64 7.49
CA VAL A 155 13.83 -0.75 8.79
C VAL A 155 14.14 0.47 9.64
N PHE A 156 13.12 1.06 10.23
CA PHE A 156 13.20 2.22 11.09
C PHE A 156 12.58 1.91 12.45
N ALA A 157 13.28 2.25 13.52
CA ALA A 157 12.71 2.28 14.87
C ALA A 157 11.95 3.59 15.06
N VAL A 158 10.73 3.49 15.58
CA VAL A 158 9.84 4.63 15.84
C VAL A 158 9.16 4.47 17.19
N ALA A 159 8.66 5.56 17.76
CA ALA A 159 7.81 5.44 18.95
C ALA A 159 6.53 4.66 18.60
N PRO A 160 6.07 3.71 19.43
CA PRO A 160 4.90 2.88 19.13
C PRO A 160 3.61 3.66 18.90
N ASP A 161 3.47 4.83 19.47
CA ASP A 161 2.35 5.76 19.32
C ASP A 161 2.47 6.64 18.06
N ALA A 162 3.65 6.71 17.45
CA ALA A 162 3.88 7.44 16.21
C ALA A 162 3.54 6.63 14.95
N LEU A 163 3.24 5.32 15.04
CA LEU A 163 3.06 4.44 13.89
C LEU A 163 2.02 4.95 12.89
N ALA A 164 0.84 5.35 13.37
CA ALA A 164 -0.22 5.85 12.49
C ALA A 164 0.19 7.13 11.76
N GLY A 165 0.89 8.05 12.45
CA GLY A 165 1.41 9.27 11.86
C GLY A 165 2.44 8.97 10.77
N VAL A 166 3.43 8.10 11.04
CA VAL A 166 4.46 7.71 10.06
C VAL A 166 3.83 7.07 8.83
N ILE A 167 2.84 6.18 9.01
CA ILE A 167 2.13 5.54 7.90
C ILE A 167 1.39 6.59 7.06
N THR A 168 0.63 7.49 7.70
CA THR A 168 -0.15 8.51 7.02
C THR A 168 0.72 9.45 6.20
N GLU A 169 1.86 9.89 6.74
CA GLU A 169 2.80 10.73 5.99
C GLU A 169 3.46 9.97 4.84
N SER A 170 3.78 8.68 5.05
CA SER A 170 4.36 7.83 3.98
C SER A 170 3.40 7.61 2.81
N VAL A 171 2.10 7.65 3.06
CA VAL A 171 1.05 7.48 2.03
C VAL A 171 1.00 8.68 1.09
N GLY A 172 1.32 9.88 1.57
CA GLY A 172 1.42 11.08 0.75
C GLY A 172 0.11 11.58 0.18
N LEU A 173 -0.97 11.63 0.98
CA LEU A 173 -2.23 12.24 0.56
C LEU A 173 -2.00 13.69 0.13
N VAL A 174 -2.66 14.11 -0.95
CA VAL A 174 -2.54 15.48 -1.48
C VAL A 174 -3.55 16.43 -0.87
N GLY A 175 -4.63 15.90 -0.28
CA GLY A 175 -5.67 16.67 0.40
C GLY A 175 -7.07 16.17 0.11
N SER A 176 -8.04 16.70 0.83
CA SER A 176 -9.45 16.32 0.72
C SER A 176 -10.01 16.61 -0.66
N GLY A 177 -10.72 15.67 -1.26
CA GLY A 177 -11.43 15.86 -2.52
C GLY A 177 -12.54 16.93 -2.42
N ALA A 178 -12.88 17.54 -3.55
CA ALA A 178 -13.85 18.62 -3.63
C ALA A 178 -15.30 18.13 -3.74
N HIS A 179 -15.52 16.90 -4.21
CA HIS A 179 -16.86 16.31 -4.32
C HIS A 179 -17.30 15.68 -3.00
N PRO A 180 -18.57 15.81 -2.58
CA PRO A 180 -19.06 15.23 -1.33
C PRO A 180 -18.96 13.69 -1.33
N ARG A 181 -19.18 13.07 -2.49
CA ARG A 181 -19.05 11.61 -2.70
C ARG A 181 -18.65 11.33 -4.14
N ILE A 182 -17.81 10.29 -4.34
CA ILE A 182 -17.46 9.81 -5.67
C ILE A 182 -17.72 8.32 -5.82
N ALA A 183 -18.00 7.88 -7.05
CA ALA A 183 -17.97 6.48 -7.46
C ALA A 183 -17.03 6.35 -8.66
N VAL A 184 -16.08 5.40 -8.60
CA VAL A 184 -15.12 5.19 -9.69
C VAL A 184 -15.73 4.22 -10.72
N ALA A 185 -15.91 4.70 -11.95
CA ALA A 185 -16.40 3.90 -13.07
C ALA A 185 -15.32 2.91 -13.53
N GLY A 186 -15.73 1.67 -13.84
CA GLY A 186 -14.78 0.62 -14.27
C GLY A 186 -13.99 -0.04 -13.14
N GLY A 187 -14.10 0.45 -11.91
CA GLY A 187 -13.58 -0.20 -10.72
C GLY A 187 -14.37 -1.47 -10.36
N ARG A 188 -13.83 -2.28 -9.41
CA ARG A 188 -14.54 -3.46 -8.87
C ARG A 188 -15.76 -3.08 -8.02
N SER A 189 -15.93 -1.81 -7.68
CA SER A 189 -17.11 -1.31 -6.99
C SER A 189 -18.32 -1.54 -7.88
N ARG A 190 -19.22 -2.41 -7.45
CA ARG A 190 -20.59 -2.36 -7.97
C ARG A 190 -21.11 -0.97 -7.57
N LEU A 191 -21.42 -0.14 -8.57
CA LEU A 191 -22.22 1.06 -8.30
C LEU A 191 -23.38 0.60 -7.43
N PRO A 192 -23.63 1.25 -6.28
CA PRO A 192 -24.82 0.92 -5.50
C PRO A 192 -26.00 1.01 -6.47
N LYS A 193 -26.75 -0.09 -6.57
CA LYS A 193 -28.01 -0.04 -7.29
C LYS A 193 -28.78 1.12 -6.66
N PRO A 194 -29.24 2.11 -7.44
CA PRO A 194 -30.05 3.19 -6.85
C PRO A 194 -31.08 2.49 -5.97
N PRO A 195 -31.31 2.96 -4.74
CA PRO A 195 -32.33 2.36 -3.90
C PRO A 195 -33.57 2.24 -4.76
N GLU A 196 -34.11 1.03 -4.90
CA GLU A 196 -35.37 0.83 -5.58
C GLU A 196 -36.32 1.80 -4.90
N ALA A 197 -36.84 2.76 -5.66
CA ALA A 197 -37.74 3.75 -5.15
C ALA A 197 -38.90 2.99 -4.50
N ILE A 198 -38.89 2.90 -3.17
CA ILE A 198 -40.06 2.45 -2.44
C ILE A 198 -41.08 3.54 -2.70
N GLU A 199 -42.02 3.26 -3.59
CA GLU A 199 -43.16 4.11 -3.81
C GLU A 199 -43.99 4.06 -2.52
N GLU A 200 -43.83 5.05 -1.64
CA GLU A 200 -44.69 5.22 -0.47
C GLU A 200 -46.00 5.83 -0.95
N TYR A 201 -47.08 5.11 -0.72
CA TYR A 201 -48.42 5.60 -0.92
C TYR A 201 -49.04 5.98 0.42
N ASP A 202 -49.83 7.07 0.42
CA ASP A 202 -50.62 7.41 1.58
C ASP A 202 -51.78 6.43 1.80
N ASP A 203 -52.49 6.54 2.92
CA ASP A 203 -53.63 5.67 3.24
C ASP A 203 -54.78 5.75 2.21
N LEU A 204 -54.74 6.66 1.26
CA LEU A 204 -55.69 6.86 0.18
C LEU A 204 -55.13 6.38 -1.19
N GLY A 205 -53.92 5.82 -1.23
CA GLY A 205 -53.27 5.28 -2.42
C GLY A 205 -52.66 6.35 -3.34
N PHE A 206 -52.44 7.56 -2.86
CA PHE A 206 -51.70 8.59 -3.60
C PHE A 206 -50.21 8.46 -3.31
N LEU A 207 -49.37 8.58 -4.37
CA LEU A 207 -47.91 8.70 -4.22
C LEU A 207 -47.58 9.90 -3.32
N LEU A 208 -46.93 9.60 -2.19
CA LEU A 208 -46.42 10.65 -1.34
C LEU A 208 -45.31 11.40 -2.11
N PRO A 209 -45.33 12.73 -2.15
CA PRO A 209 -44.23 13.48 -2.73
C PRO A 209 -42.96 13.06 -1.97
N ARG A 210 -41.99 12.54 -2.71
CA ARG A 210 -40.69 12.17 -2.18
C ARG A 210 -40.12 13.40 -1.48
N THR A 211 -40.00 13.36 -0.18
CA THR A 211 -39.14 14.29 0.53
C THR A 211 -37.77 14.01 -0.04
N ASP A 212 -37.21 14.95 -0.80
CA ASP A 212 -35.81 14.91 -1.23
C ASP A 212 -35.01 14.74 0.06
N THR A 213 -34.64 13.49 0.35
CA THR A 213 -33.60 13.23 1.31
C THR A 213 -32.39 13.92 0.69
N ASP A 214 -31.86 14.90 1.41
CA ASP A 214 -30.61 15.63 1.07
C ASP A 214 -29.39 14.66 1.05
N GLU A 215 -29.53 13.53 0.36
CA GLU A 215 -28.38 12.68 0.11
C GLU A 215 -27.46 13.40 -0.87
N PRO A 216 -26.20 13.64 -0.46
CA PRO A 216 -25.25 14.32 -1.32
C PRO A 216 -25.11 13.57 -2.65
N ALA A 217 -25.10 14.30 -3.76
CA ALA A 217 -24.97 13.76 -5.08
C ALA A 217 -23.64 12.96 -5.21
N ILE A 218 -23.70 11.77 -5.81
CA ILE A 218 -22.53 10.97 -6.10
C ILE A 218 -21.98 11.38 -7.47
N SER A 219 -20.75 11.90 -7.51
CA SER A 219 -20.04 12.21 -8.75
C SER A 219 -19.37 10.96 -9.29
N VAL A 220 -19.48 10.69 -10.60
CA VAL A 220 -18.82 9.54 -11.23
C VAL A 220 -17.48 9.97 -11.80
N VAL A 221 -16.40 9.32 -11.37
CA VAL A 221 -15.02 9.56 -11.80
C VAL A 221 -14.56 8.37 -12.66
N ASP A 222 -13.85 8.64 -13.76
CA ASP A 222 -13.26 7.58 -14.58
C ASP A 222 -12.07 6.95 -13.85
N ILE A 223 -11.87 5.63 -14.00
CA ILE A 223 -10.71 4.93 -13.44
C ILE A 223 -9.39 5.50 -13.96
N GLN A 224 -9.37 6.10 -15.15
CA GLN A 224 -8.18 6.73 -15.74
C GLN A 224 -7.77 8.02 -15.01
N ASP A 225 -8.70 8.66 -14.29
CA ASP A 225 -8.42 9.84 -13.47
C ASP A 225 -7.89 9.47 -12.08
N VAL A 226 -7.91 8.18 -11.73
CA VAL A 226 -7.34 7.68 -10.48
C VAL A 226 -5.82 7.55 -10.63
N VAL A 227 -5.07 8.41 -9.96
CA VAL A 227 -3.60 8.47 -10.04
C VAL A 227 -2.91 7.66 -8.93
N ALA A 228 -3.61 7.37 -7.84
CA ALA A 228 -3.14 6.45 -6.81
C ALA A 228 -4.31 5.74 -6.13
N SER A 229 -4.04 4.55 -5.61
CA SER A 229 -4.97 3.83 -4.74
C SER A 229 -4.22 3.13 -3.63
N GLY A 230 -4.76 3.15 -2.43
CA GLY A 230 -4.10 2.58 -1.29
C GLY A 230 -5.00 1.72 -0.42
N THR A 231 -4.36 0.86 0.37
CA THR A 231 -5.02 0.01 1.35
C THR A 231 -4.23 0.01 2.65
N VAL A 232 -4.93 0.07 3.78
CA VAL A 232 -4.37 -0.19 5.10
C VAL A 232 -5.21 -1.22 5.83
N GLN A 233 -4.54 -2.18 6.44
CA GLN A 233 -5.14 -3.19 7.30
C GLN A 233 -4.30 -3.39 8.55
N THR A 234 -4.94 -3.68 9.68
CA THR A 234 -4.26 -4.04 10.93
C THR A 234 -4.49 -5.49 11.30
N ARG A 235 -3.57 -6.07 12.07
CA ARG A 235 -3.66 -7.44 12.57
C ARG A 235 -3.15 -7.54 14.00
N ASP A 236 -3.91 -8.23 14.85
CA ASP A 236 -3.56 -8.60 16.22
C ASP A 236 -2.71 -9.89 16.31
N ARG A 237 -2.51 -10.56 15.16
CA ARG A 237 -1.74 -11.82 15.06
C ARG A 237 -0.99 -11.87 13.74
N PRO A 238 0.18 -12.55 13.70
CA PRO A 238 0.89 -12.77 12.46
C PRO A 238 0.01 -13.44 11.40
N ALA A 239 0.05 -12.92 10.18
CA ALA A 239 -0.68 -13.50 9.06
C ALA A 239 -0.23 -14.95 8.80
N ARG A 240 -1.19 -15.85 8.58
CA ARG A 240 -0.92 -17.23 8.16
C ARG A 240 -0.67 -17.35 6.66
N GLN A 241 -1.21 -16.40 5.90
CA GLN A 241 -1.08 -16.33 4.46
C GLN A 241 -0.64 -14.91 4.07
N TRP A 242 0.12 -14.81 2.99
CA TRP A 242 0.51 -13.53 2.43
C TRP A 242 -0.68 -12.91 1.69
N GLY A 243 -0.94 -11.63 1.92
CA GLY A 243 -2.02 -10.90 1.27
C GLY A 243 -2.99 -10.24 2.26
N ILE A 244 -3.94 -9.51 1.70
CA ILE A 244 -5.02 -8.85 2.44
C ILE A 244 -5.98 -9.92 2.99
N ASP A 245 -6.39 -9.75 4.24
CA ASP A 245 -7.41 -10.58 4.88
C ASP A 245 -8.79 -9.94 4.68
N SER A 246 -9.58 -10.50 3.77
CA SER A 246 -10.92 -9.97 3.44
C SER A 246 -11.95 -10.09 4.56
N PHE A 247 -11.64 -10.81 5.65
CA PHE A 247 -12.51 -10.92 6.82
C PHE A 247 -12.25 -9.85 7.86
N ARG A 248 -11.22 -9.00 7.65
CA ARG A 248 -10.88 -7.89 8.54
C ARG A 248 -11.26 -6.56 7.91
N ARG A 249 -11.37 -5.54 8.76
CA ARG A 249 -11.56 -4.17 8.30
C ARG A 249 -10.36 -3.72 7.46
N ILE A 250 -10.64 -3.04 6.37
CA ILE A 250 -9.66 -2.50 5.43
C ILE A 250 -10.05 -1.05 5.17
N LEU A 251 -9.10 -0.15 5.30
CA LEU A 251 -9.22 1.20 4.74
C LEU A 251 -8.78 1.13 3.29
N GLN A 252 -9.59 1.66 2.40
CA GLN A 252 -9.27 1.77 0.98
C GLN A 252 -9.50 3.20 0.54
N TRP A 253 -8.53 3.80 -0.12
CA TRP A 253 -8.67 5.15 -0.65
C TRP A 253 -8.20 5.23 -2.08
N VAL A 254 -8.63 6.29 -2.76
CA VAL A 254 -8.19 6.67 -4.10
C VAL A 254 -7.83 8.14 -4.12
N GLN A 255 -6.85 8.48 -4.93
CA GLN A 255 -6.47 9.83 -5.27
C GLN A 255 -6.93 10.13 -6.69
N VAL A 256 -7.70 11.20 -6.85
CA VAL A 256 -8.23 11.64 -8.14
C VAL A 256 -7.40 12.81 -8.66
N SER A 257 -6.97 12.73 -9.91
CA SER A 257 -6.15 13.74 -10.56
C SER A 257 -6.83 15.10 -10.59
N GLY A 258 -6.15 16.13 -10.06
CA GLY A 258 -6.66 17.50 -10.05
C GLY A 258 -7.81 17.76 -9.07
N ASP A 259 -8.18 16.78 -8.24
CA ASP A 259 -9.27 16.90 -7.26
C ASP A 259 -8.74 16.64 -5.83
N GLY A 260 -8.49 15.39 -5.43
CA GLY A 260 -8.02 15.10 -4.09
C GLY A 260 -8.18 13.63 -3.71
N ASP A 261 -8.19 13.36 -2.40
CA ASP A 261 -8.22 12.04 -1.82
C ASP A 261 -9.58 11.68 -1.28
N TYR A 262 -9.99 10.41 -1.50
CA TYR A 262 -11.28 9.87 -1.10
C TYR A 262 -11.12 8.49 -0.47
N LEU A 263 -11.80 8.26 0.64
CA LEU A 263 -11.81 7.00 1.37
C LEU A 263 -13.12 6.26 1.14
N TYR A 264 -13.02 4.96 0.82
CA TYR A 264 -14.19 4.07 0.75
C TYR A 264 -14.63 3.69 2.17
N GLU A 265 -15.89 3.89 2.46
CA GLU A 265 -16.50 3.30 3.63
C GLU A 265 -16.75 1.81 3.39
N ALA A 266 -16.65 1.00 4.44
CA ALA A 266 -16.88 -0.43 4.33
C ALA A 266 -18.27 -0.73 3.79
N ASP A 267 -18.35 -1.63 2.80
CA ASP A 267 -19.58 -2.10 2.17
C ASP A 267 -20.36 -1.06 1.34
N VAL A 268 -19.83 0.17 1.16
CA VAL A 268 -20.46 1.21 0.35
C VAL A 268 -19.76 1.37 -0.98
N GLY A 269 -20.53 1.51 -2.06
CA GLY A 269 -19.98 1.62 -3.41
C GLY A 269 -19.46 3.01 -3.78
N TYR A 270 -19.34 3.92 -2.83
CA TYR A 270 -18.82 5.28 -3.02
C TYR A 270 -17.72 5.60 -2.01
N ALA A 271 -16.93 6.62 -2.32
CA ALA A 271 -15.89 7.13 -1.43
C ALA A 271 -16.18 8.58 -1.05
N GLU A 272 -15.83 8.95 0.18
CA GLU A 272 -15.98 10.29 0.73
C GLU A 272 -14.62 10.98 0.86
N PRO A 273 -14.57 12.33 0.81
CA PRO A 273 -13.33 13.08 0.93
C PRO A 273 -12.59 12.72 2.22
N VAL A 274 -11.27 12.58 2.13
CA VAL A 274 -10.42 12.23 3.27
C VAL A 274 -9.24 13.18 3.40
N THR A 275 -8.92 13.56 4.63
CA THR A 275 -7.70 14.28 4.98
C THR A 275 -6.68 13.35 5.62
N ALA A 276 -5.41 13.79 5.68
CA ALA A 276 -4.36 13.06 6.38
C ALA A 276 -4.71 12.84 7.87
N ASP A 277 -5.31 13.84 8.54
CA ASP A 277 -5.71 13.69 9.94
C ASP A 277 -6.84 12.67 10.13
N MET A 278 -7.81 12.63 9.21
CA MET A 278 -8.86 11.61 9.24
C MET A 278 -8.27 10.21 9.02
N LEU A 279 -7.41 10.03 8.02
CA LEU A 279 -6.77 8.74 7.76
C LEU A 279 -5.95 8.29 8.98
N ARG A 280 -5.18 9.20 9.59
CA ARG A 280 -4.44 8.91 10.82
C ARG A 280 -5.36 8.46 11.94
N GLY A 281 -6.47 9.16 12.18
CA GLY A 281 -7.43 8.80 13.22
C GLY A 281 -8.05 7.41 12.99
N PHE A 282 -8.35 7.04 11.74
CA PHE A 282 -8.84 5.70 11.42
C PHE A 282 -7.78 4.61 11.70
N ILE A 283 -6.52 4.86 11.33
CA ILE A 283 -5.42 3.91 11.59
C ILE A 283 -5.20 3.76 13.10
N GLU A 284 -5.20 4.86 13.87
CA GLU A 284 -5.11 4.85 15.34
C GLU A 284 -6.24 4.03 15.96
N GLY A 285 -7.48 4.23 15.49
CA GLY A 285 -8.63 3.46 15.92
C GLY A 285 -8.48 1.96 15.66
N PHE A 286 -8.03 1.58 14.47
CA PHE A 286 -7.79 0.17 14.13
C PHE A 286 -6.69 -0.45 15.00
N ILE A 287 -5.58 0.26 15.23
CA ILE A 287 -4.50 -0.18 16.12
C ILE A 287 -5.03 -0.38 17.55
N ALA A 288 -5.83 0.56 18.06
CA ALA A 288 -6.39 0.49 19.41
C ALA A 288 -7.32 -0.72 19.59
N ASP A 289 -8.21 -0.95 18.61
CA ASP A 289 -9.16 -2.08 18.64
C ASP A 289 -8.44 -3.44 18.60
N ASP A 290 -7.42 -3.58 17.71
CA ASP A 290 -6.65 -4.82 17.63
C ASP A 290 -5.79 -5.06 18.87
N MET A 291 -5.23 -4.01 19.47
CA MET A 291 -4.53 -4.11 20.75
C MET A 291 -5.46 -4.55 21.90
N GLU A 292 -6.68 -4.05 21.92
CA GLU A 292 -7.67 -4.48 22.90
C GLU A 292 -8.07 -5.95 22.69
N ALA A 293 -8.27 -6.36 21.44
CA ALA A 293 -8.54 -7.76 21.07
C ALA A 293 -7.39 -8.69 21.50
N ALA A 294 -6.13 -8.28 21.27
CA ALA A 294 -4.96 -9.04 21.70
C ALA A 294 -4.88 -9.19 23.22
N ARG A 295 -5.22 -8.15 24.00
CA ARG A 295 -5.27 -8.19 25.46
C ARG A 295 -6.34 -9.15 25.96
N ARG A 296 -7.54 -9.12 25.37
CA ARG A 296 -8.64 -10.03 25.71
C ARG A 296 -8.30 -11.49 25.42
N GLY A 297 -7.62 -11.74 24.29
CA GLY A 297 -7.19 -13.09 23.90
C GLY A 297 -6.07 -13.68 24.77
N ARG A 298 -5.33 -12.83 25.51
CA ARG A 298 -4.28 -13.22 26.49
C ARG A 298 -4.77 -13.30 27.93
N GLY A 299 -6.09 -13.16 28.16
CA GLY A 299 -6.69 -13.28 29.51
C GLY A 299 -6.28 -14.56 30.21
N PRO A 300 -6.29 -14.64 31.58
CA PRO A 300 -5.72 -15.73 32.32
C PRO A 300 -6.36 -17.04 31.87
N MET A 301 -5.55 -17.95 31.34
CA MET A 301 -5.93 -19.35 31.23
C MET A 301 -6.18 -19.79 32.67
N SER A 302 -7.47 -19.92 33.06
CA SER A 302 -7.87 -20.48 34.32
C SER A 302 -7.25 -21.87 34.40
N GLY A 303 -6.26 -21.99 35.29
CA GLY A 303 -5.59 -23.23 35.62
C GLY A 303 -6.52 -24.19 36.39
#